data_69488626a97026368d95b9a61b1adc48
#
_entry.id   69488626a97026368d95b9a61b1adc48
#
_cell.length_a   1.000
_cell.length_b   1.000
_cell.length_c   1.000
_cell.angle_alpha   90.00
_cell.angle_beta   90.00
_cell.angle_gamma   90.00
#
_symmetry.space_group_name_H-M   'P 1'
#
loop_
_entity.id
_entity.type
_entity.pdbx_description
1 polymer ?
#
loop_
_entity_poly.entity_id
_entity_poly.type
_entity_poly.pdbx_seq_one_letter_code
_entity_poly.pdbx_strand_id
1 'polypeptide(L)'
;MNEKEFDYKGSAFNGFLMFFLVMAMYAGSVWTLIKGISAFDNGHPAALWFVASSLLFIMAVTASCGFSMLEPNEAKVMTFFGKYVGTFRKNGFYWINPFMSAKNVSLRARNLNAEPIKVNDKSGNPIMIGLVLVWRLRDTYKAIFDIDTAVSSTEQATGSAAARMNKFEKFVAVQSDSALREVAGMYAYDGDDDNEVTLRDGSDEINQKLKAKLNERLAMAGMEAVEARINYLAYAPEIAAVMLRRQQAAAIIAAREKIVEGAVSMVKMALDKLEEGQVVLLSEEKKASMVSNLLVVLCGDEPAQPVVNSGGN
;
A
#
# COMPACT_ATOMS: atom_id res chain seq x y z
N MET A 1 11.85 -12.57 23.73
CA MET A 1 13.03 -11.67 23.74
C MET A 1 12.82 -10.67 22.61
N ASN A 2 12.51 -9.42 22.95
CA ASN A 2 12.41 -8.36 21.91
C ASN A 2 13.83 -7.87 21.59
N GLU A 3 14.54 -8.60 20.74
CA GLU A 3 15.78 -8.05 20.18
C GLU A 3 15.38 -6.94 19.19
N LYS A 4 15.87 -5.72 19.44
CA LYS A 4 15.70 -4.59 18.52
C LYS A 4 16.69 -4.70 17.41
N GLU A 5 16.30 -4.29 16.22
CA GLU A 5 17.22 -4.15 15.09
C GLU A 5 18.38 -3.22 15.48
N PHE A 6 19.60 -3.61 15.15
CA PHE A 6 20.79 -2.77 15.29
C PHE A 6 21.69 -2.89 14.07
N ASP A 7 22.41 -1.83 13.79
CA ASP A 7 23.36 -1.82 12.67
C ASP A 7 24.53 -2.75 12.96
N TYR A 8 24.95 -3.47 11.93
CA TYR A 8 26.12 -4.34 12.01
C TYR A 8 27.38 -3.54 12.40
N LYS A 9 27.96 -3.87 13.57
CA LYS A 9 29.17 -3.23 14.12
C LYS A 9 30.45 -4.02 13.85
N GLY A 10 30.36 -5.14 13.14
CA GLY A 10 31.52 -5.96 12.81
C GLY A 10 32.41 -5.35 11.74
N SER A 11 33.59 -5.95 11.53
CA SER A 11 34.55 -5.50 10.54
C SER A 11 34.00 -5.70 9.13
N ALA A 12 33.82 -4.61 8.40
CA ALA A 12 33.56 -4.60 6.96
C ALA A 12 34.73 -3.86 6.29
N PHE A 13 35.55 -4.60 5.57
CA PHE A 13 36.70 -4.04 4.87
C PHE A 13 36.31 -3.62 3.45
N ASN A 14 37.06 -2.67 2.89
CA ASN A 14 36.87 -2.28 1.51
C ASN A 14 37.09 -3.50 0.59
N GLY A 15 36.09 -3.83 -0.23
CA GLY A 15 36.12 -5.00 -1.10
C GLY A 15 37.28 -4.98 -2.12
N PHE A 16 37.60 -3.80 -2.67
CA PHE A 16 38.73 -3.67 -3.62
C PHE A 16 40.07 -3.96 -2.98
N LEU A 17 40.30 -3.45 -1.76
CA LEU A 17 41.53 -3.70 -1.05
C LEU A 17 41.70 -5.19 -0.75
N MET A 18 40.62 -5.82 -0.25
CA MET A 18 40.61 -7.26 0.04
C MET A 18 40.73 -8.11 -1.23
N PHE A 19 40.19 -7.65 -2.36
CA PHE A 19 40.36 -8.32 -3.66
C PHE A 19 41.84 -8.40 -4.07
N PHE A 20 42.56 -7.29 -4.00
CA PHE A 20 44.01 -7.31 -4.28
C PHE A 20 44.80 -8.18 -3.30
N LEU A 21 44.41 -8.18 -2.02
CA LEU A 21 45.04 -9.02 -1.01
C LEU A 21 44.80 -10.52 -1.31
N VAL A 22 43.57 -10.92 -1.65
CA VAL A 22 43.23 -12.30 -2.01
C VAL A 22 43.99 -12.71 -3.30
N MET A 23 44.06 -11.84 -4.29
CA MET A 23 44.87 -12.07 -5.49
C MET A 23 46.36 -12.26 -5.17
N ALA A 24 46.92 -11.46 -4.25
CA ALA A 24 48.31 -11.63 -3.79
C ALA A 24 48.50 -12.97 -3.05
N MET A 25 47.52 -13.43 -2.27
CA MET A 25 47.51 -14.74 -1.62
C MET A 25 47.54 -15.89 -2.64
N TYR A 26 46.70 -15.80 -3.69
CA TYR A 26 46.71 -16.80 -4.77
C TYR A 26 48.07 -16.81 -5.50
N ALA A 27 48.61 -15.64 -5.85
CA ALA A 27 49.93 -15.52 -6.48
C ALA A 27 51.05 -16.06 -5.58
N GLY A 28 50.98 -15.78 -4.26
CA GLY A 28 51.91 -16.35 -3.28
C GLY A 28 51.83 -17.87 -3.17
N SER A 29 50.60 -18.43 -3.21
CA SER A 29 50.39 -19.88 -3.22
C SER A 29 51.04 -20.54 -4.45
N VAL A 30 50.83 -19.96 -5.65
CA VAL A 30 51.44 -20.45 -6.88
C VAL A 30 52.98 -20.34 -6.81
N TRP A 31 53.48 -19.20 -6.33
CA TRP A 31 54.94 -18.97 -6.19
C TRP A 31 55.60 -19.99 -5.24
N THR A 32 54.99 -20.23 -4.06
CA THR A 32 55.46 -21.23 -3.09
C THR A 32 55.39 -22.64 -3.65
N LEU A 33 54.36 -22.97 -4.47
CA LEU A 33 54.25 -24.24 -5.16
C LEU A 33 55.41 -24.45 -6.15
N ILE A 34 55.75 -23.45 -6.98
CA ILE A 34 56.86 -23.50 -7.94
C ILE A 34 58.19 -23.69 -7.21
N LYS A 35 58.40 -22.99 -6.09
CA LYS A 35 59.59 -23.16 -5.26
C LYS A 35 59.68 -24.57 -4.65
N GLY A 36 58.54 -25.13 -4.23
CA GLY A 36 58.46 -26.51 -3.74
C GLY A 36 58.87 -27.54 -4.78
N ILE A 37 58.40 -27.39 -6.03
CA ILE A 37 58.73 -28.27 -7.15
C ILE A 37 60.23 -28.15 -7.45
N SER A 38 60.76 -26.93 -7.56
CA SER A 38 62.21 -26.70 -7.83
C SER A 38 63.07 -27.24 -6.70
N ALA A 39 62.70 -27.14 -5.44
CA ALA A 39 63.41 -27.74 -4.30
C ALA A 39 63.42 -29.25 -4.36
N PHE A 40 62.29 -29.86 -4.73
CA PHE A 40 62.15 -31.31 -4.92
C PHE A 40 63.06 -31.85 -6.01
N ASP A 41 63.12 -31.18 -7.18
CA ASP A 41 63.98 -31.54 -8.32
C ASP A 41 65.44 -31.45 -7.96
N ASN A 42 65.80 -30.52 -7.08
CA ASN A 42 67.22 -30.33 -6.62
C ASN A 42 67.57 -31.19 -5.40
N GLY A 43 66.72 -32.13 -4.98
CA GLY A 43 66.98 -33.03 -3.85
C GLY A 43 66.89 -32.38 -2.45
N HIS A 44 66.32 -31.17 -2.34
CA HIS A 44 66.15 -30.45 -1.05
C HIS A 44 64.84 -30.78 -0.40
N PRO A 45 64.68 -30.63 0.93
CA PRO A 45 63.41 -30.91 1.63
C PRO A 45 62.34 -29.94 1.15
N ALA A 46 61.40 -30.40 0.30
CA ALA A 46 60.34 -29.61 -0.33
C ALA A 46 59.04 -29.59 0.48
N ALA A 47 58.90 -30.46 1.50
CA ALA A 47 57.66 -30.64 2.24
C ALA A 47 57.08 -29.34 2.83
N LEU A 48 57.94 -28.48 3.37
CA LEU A 48 57.56 -27.21 3.96
C LEU A 48 56.94 -26.23 2.95
N TRP A 49 57.46 -26.22 1.71
CA TRP A 49 56.91 -25.39 0.60
C TRP A 49 55.53 -25.88 0.15
N PHE A 50 55.33 -27.19 0.06
CA PHE A 50 54.01 -27.73 -0.29
C PHE A 50 52.97 -27.48 0.79
N VAL A 51 53.33 -27.63 2.09
CA VAL A 51 52.46 -27.31 3.20
C VAL A 51 52.08 -25.82 3.20
N ALA A 52 53.09 -24.93 3.01
CA ALA A 52 52.86 -23.48 2.94
C ALA A 52 51.94 -23.10 1.76
N SER A 53 52.15 -23.68 0.57
CA SER A 53 51.30 -23.47 -0.61
C SER A 53 49.85 -23.91 -0.37
N SER A 54 49.67 -25.10 0.19
CA SER A 54 48.35 -25.64 0.53
C SER A 54 47.60 -24.75 1.53
N LEU A 55 48.30 -24.31 2.58
CA LEU A 55 47.70 -23.47 3.61
C LEU A 55 47.34 -22.08 3.08
N LEU A 56 48.18 -21.44 2.28
CA LEU A 56 47.91 -20.18 1.57
C LEU A 56 46.72 -20.32 0.62
N PHE A 57 46.62 -21.42 -0.12
CA PHE A 57 45.53 -21.68 -1.04
C PHE A 57 44.18 -21.82 -0.29
N ILE A 58 44.16 -22.60 0.78
CA ILE A 58 42.94 -22.76 1.63
C ILE A 58 42.50 -21.41 2.23
N MET A 59 43.47 -20.60 2.72
CA MET A 59 43.16 -19.26 3.22
C MET A 59 42.62 -18.35 2.12
N ALA A 60 43.17 -18.38 0.91
CA ALA A 60 42.69 -17.59 -0.21
C ALA A 60 41.29 -17.98 -0.63
N VAL A 61 40.97 -19.29 -0.67
CA VAL A 61 39.62 -19.79 -1.00
C VAL A 61 38.61 -19.37 0.08
N THR A 62 38.94 -19.52 1.36
CA THR A 62 38.02 -19.08 2.44
C THR A 62 37.84 -17.58 2.42
N ALA A 63 38.87 -16.78 2.19
CA ALA A 63 38.75 -15.33 2.07
C ALA A 63 37.93 -14.91 0.85
N SER A 64 37.96 -15.68 -0.24
CA SER A 64 37.11 -15.41 -1.43
C SER A 64 35.60 -15.51 -1.17
N CYS A 65 35.17 -16.30 -0.18
CA CYS A 65 33.78 -16.41 0.19
C CYS A 65 33.21 -15.17 0.92
N GLY A 66 34.07 -14.25 1.36
CA GLY A 66 33.68 -13.06 2.12
C GLY A 66 33.24 -11.87 1.28
N PHE A 67 33.36 -11.91 -0.04
CA PHE A 67 32.95 -10.79 -0.89
C PHE A 67 31.45 -10.61 -0.96
N SER A 68 31.02 -9.36 -0.79
CA SER A 68 29.62 -8.97 -0.73
C SER A 68 29.42 -7.63 -1.41
N MET A 69 28.49 -7.62 -2.37
CA MET A 69 28.01 -6.41 -3.01
C MET A 69 26.60 -6.09 -2.51
N LEU A 70 26.34 -4.83 -2.22
CA LEU A 70 25.05 -4.34 -1.76
C LEU A 70 24.64 -3.13 -2.57
N GLU A 71 23.44 -3.20 -3.18
CA GLU A 71 22.87 -2.11 -3.93
C GLU A 71 22.24 -1.03 -3.01
N PRO A 72 22.04 0.21 -3.50
CA PRO A 72 21.29 1.22 -2.79
C PRO A 72 19.88 0.73 -2.43
N ASN A 73 19.42 1.04 -1.23
CA ASN A 73 18.14 0.58 -0.67
C ASN A 73 17.99 -0.95 -0.58
N GLU A 74 19.10 -1.64 -0.34
CA GLU A 74 19.13 -3.03 0.10
C GLU A 74 19.75 -3.12 1.49
N ALA A 75 19.38 -4.16 2.21
CA ALA A 75 19.98 -4.49 3.49
C ALA A 75 20.37 -5.96 3.52
N LYS A 76 21.41 -6.26 4.26
CA LYS A 76 21.89 -7.61 4.48
C LYS A 76 21.80 -7.94 5.98
N VAL A 77 20.92 -8.86 6.33
CA VAL A 77 20.75 -9.32 7.70
C VAL A 77 21.76 -10.42 7.98
N MET A 78 22.63 -10.15 8.96
CA MET A 78 23.80 -10.98 9.28
C MET A 78 23.52 -11.85 10.48
N THR A 79 23.79 -13.15 10.31
CA THR A 79 23.72 -14.12 11.42
C THR A 79 25.04 -14.88 11.53
N PHE A 80 25.48 -15.14 12.75
CA PHE A 80 26.68 -15.92 13.05
C PHE A 80 26.27 -17.12 13.90
N PHE A 81 26.42 -18.30 13.39
CA PHE A 81 25.98 -19.57 14.03
C PHE A 81 24.57 -19.47 14.64
N GLY A 82 23.61 -18.90 13.86
CA GLY A 82 22.22 -18.75 14.30
C GLY A 82 21.92 -17.53 15.17
N LYS A 83 22.93 -16.82 15.68
CA LYS A 83 22.75 -15.59 16.44
C LYS A 83 22.71 -14.39 15.50
N TYR A 84 21.74 -13.49 15.68
CA TYR A 84 21.68 -12.22 14.97
C TYR A 84 22.83 -11.29 15.41
N VAL A 85 23.59 -10.77 14.45
CA VAL A 85 24.77 -9.93 14.67
C VAL A 85 24.57 -8.50 14.22
N GLY A 86 23.48 -8.23 13.48
CA GLY A 86 23.12 -6.90 13.01
C GLY A 86 22.75 -6.86 11.54
N THR A 87 22.25 -5.72 11.11
CA THR A 87 21.86 -5.45 9.72
C THR A 87 22.87 -4.53 9.06
N PHE A 88 23.43 -4.94 7.93
CA PHE A 88 24.36 -4.15 7.14
C PHE A 88 23.59 -3.40 6.05
N ARG A 89 23.69 -2.06 6.05
CA ARG A 89 22.92 -1.16 5.14
C ARG A 89 23.81 -0.30 4.26
N LYS A 90 25.16 -0.39 4.40
CA LYS A 90 26.07 0.42 3.60
C LYS A 90 26.16 -0.16 2.19
N ASN A 91 25.78 0.62 1.18
CA ASN A 91 25.90 0.25 -0.22
C ASN A 91 27.36 0.28 -0.69
N GLY A 92 27.69 -0.61 -1.62
CA GLY A 92 29.00 -0.73 -2.19
C GLY A 92 29.55 -2.16 -2.17
N PHE A 93 30.83 -2.27 -2.46
CA PHE A 93 31.58 -3.53 -2.49
C PHE A 93 32.42 -3.67 -1.22
N TYR A 94 32.07 -4.67 -0.40
CA TYR A 94 32.72 -4.91 0.89
C TYR A 94 33.12 -6.36 1.02
N TRP A 95 34.11 -6.58 1.87
CA TRP A 95 34.48 -7.90 2.36
C TRP A 95 34.01 -8.05 3.81
N ILE A 96 33.28 -9.10 4.06
CA ILE A 96 32.67 -9.43 5.35
C ILE A 96 33.14 -10.84 5.73
N ASN A 97 33.15 -11.16 7.03
CA ASN A 97 33.59 -12.46 7.51
C ASN A 97 32.82 -13.60 6.79
N PRO A 98 33.52 -14.51 6.11
CA PRO A 98 32.93 -15.58 5.30
C PRO A 98 32.14 -16.61 6.12
N PHE A 99 32.35 -16.71 7.42
CA PHE A 99 31.62 -17.61 8.31
C PHE A 99 30.23 -17.09 8.72
N MET A 100 29.86 -15.89 8.30
CA MET A 100 28.55 -15.33 8.56
C MET A 100 27.54 -15.74 7.47
N SER A 101 26.37 -16.15 7.91
CA SER A 101 25.24 -16.30 7.01
C SER A 101 24.54 -14.96 6.83
N ALA A 102 24.20 -14.64 5.61
CA ALA A 102 23.63 -13.34 5.25
C ALA A 102 22.36 -13.51 4.42
N LYS A 103 21.30 -12.78 4.79
CA LYS A 103 20.03 -12.77 4.05
C LYS A 103 19.80 -11.38 3.48
N ASN A 104 19.75 -11.26 2.14
CA ASN A 104 19.50 -10.00 1.47
C ASN A 104 18.00 -9.69 1.47
N VAL A 105 17.64 -8.42 1.73
CA VAL A 105 16.29 -7.90 1.65
C VAL A 105 16.29 -6.53 0.99
N SER A 106 15.25 -6.22 0.24
CA SER A 106 15.06 -4.91 -0.38
C SER A 106 14.27 -3.99 0.59
N LEU A 107 14.77 -2.76 0.75
CA LEU A 107 14.12 -1.68 1.49
C LEU A 107 13.34 -0.75 0.56
N ARG A 108 13.34 -1.03 -0.74
CA ARG A 108 12.64 -0.23 -1.75
C ARG A 108 11.12 -0.34 -1.52
N ALA A 109 10.41 0.77 -1.72
CA ALA A 109 8.96 0.76 -1.70
C ALA A 109 8.41 -0.11 -2.84
N ARG A 110 7.35 -0.84 -2.55
CA ARG A 110 6.64 -1.73 -3.48
C ARG A 110 5.16 -1.38 -3.53
N ASN A 111 4.57 -1.56 -4.69
CA ASN A 111 3.15 -1.42 -4.90
C ASN A 111 2.47 -2.79 -4.79
N LEU A 112 1.41 -2.84 -4.01
CA LEU A 112 0.46 -3.94 -3.98
C LEU A 112 -0.87 -3.41 -4.51
N ASN A 113 -1.38 -4.02 -5.58
CA ASN A 113 -2.74 -3.81 -6.05
C ASN A 113 -3.57 -5.02 -5.61
N ALA A 114 -4.34 -4.85 -4.53
CA ALA A 114 -5.18 -5.90 -4.01
C ALA A 114 -6.42 -6.09 -4.86
N GLU A 115 -6.77 -7.34 -5.17
CA GLU A 115 -8.02 -7.65 -5.86
C GLU A 115 -9.21 -7.21 -5.00
N PRO A 116 -10.30 -6.73 -5.63
CA PRO A 116 -11.48 -6.33 -4.89
C PRO A 116 -12.08 -7.50 -4.08
N ILE A 117 -12.29 -7.28 -2.81
CA ILE A 117 -12.92 -8.23 -1.88
C ILE A 117 -14.36 -7.84 -1.59
N LYS A 118 -15.22 -8.86 -1.35
CA LYS A 118 -16.59 -8.64 -0.91
C LYS A 118 -16.63 -8.45 0.59
N VAL A 119 -17.20 -7.33 1.03
CA VAL A 119 -17.36 -6.96 2.43
C VAL A 119 -18.73 -6.31 2.65
N ASN A 120 -19.15 -6.17 3.89
CA ASN A 120 -20.33 -5.39 4.22
C ASN A 120 -19.92 -4.00 4.69
N ASP A 121 -20.66 -2.98 4.26
CA ASP A 121 -20.54 -1.62 4.77
C ASP A 121 -21.17 -1.48 6.19
N LYS A 122 -21.11 -0.28 6.77
CA LYS A 122 -21.74 0.04 8.07
C LYS A 122 -23.25 -0.26 8.11
N SER A 123 -23.93 -0.11 6.97
CA SER A 123 -25.36 -0.37 6.82
C SER A 123 -25.70 -1.84 6.57
N GLY A 124 -24.69 -2.71 6.44
CA GLY A 124 -24.85 -4.14 6.16
C GLY A 124 -25.00 -4.47 4.67
N ASN A 125 -24.84 -3.50 3.78
CA ASN A 125 -24.90 -3.74 2.34
C ASN A 125 -23.62 -4.43 1.84
N PRO A 126 -23.71 -5.50 1.04
CA PRO A 126 -22.55 -6.12 0.45
C PRO A 126 -21.96 -5.23 -0.66
N ILE A 127 -20.68 -4.90 -0.51
CA ILE A 127 -19.90 -4.09 -1.44
C ILE A 127 -18.64 -4.82 -1.87
N MET A 128 -18.15 -4.49 -3.06
CA MET A 128 -16.85 -4.89 -3.57
C MET A 128 -15.90 -3.70 -3.39
N ILE A 129 -14.83 -3.91 -2.66
CA ILE A 129 -13.85 -2.87 -2.35
C ILE A 129 -12.43 -3.38 -2.60
N GLY A 130 -11.62 -2.59 -3.29
CA GLY A 130 -10.21 -2.86 -3.56
C GLY A 130 -9.32 -1.72 -3.08
N LEU A 131 -8.05 -2.00 -2.90
CA LEU A 131 -7.07 -0.99 -2.49
C LEU A 131 -5.77 -1.09 -3.28
N VAL A 132 -5.09 0.04 -3.41
CA VAL A 132 -3.68 0.13 -3.79
C VAL A 132 -2.89 0.55 -2.55
N LEU A 133 -1.84 -0.20 -2.27
CA LEU A 133 -0.97 -0.01 -1.13
C LEU A 133 0.47 0.13 -1.57
N VAL A 134 1.12 1.20 -1.16
CA VAL A 134 2.59 1.35 -1.23
C VAL A 134 3.16 0.97 0.12
N TRP A 135 4.02 -0.03 0.16
CA TRP A 135 4.61 -0.54 1.40
C TRP A 135 6.13 -0.73 1.27
N ARG A 136 6.83 -0.76 2.40
CA ARG A 136 8.27 -1.03 2.47
C ARG A 136 8.64 -1.72 3.78
N LEU A 137 9.82 -2.33 3.80
CA LEU A 137 10.43 -2.83 5.03
C LEU A 137 11.06 -1.67 5.81
N ARG A 138 10.77 -1.62 7.12
CA ARG A 138 11.35 -0.67 8.07
C ARG A 138 12.30 -1.36 9.05
N ASP A 139 11.87 -2.51 9.60
CA ASP A 139 12.62 -3.33 10.55
C ASP A 139 12.89 -4.70 9.91
N THR A 140 14.13 -4.93 9.52
CA THR A 140 14.54 -6.14 8.82
C THR A 140 14.65 -7.34 9.74
N TYR A 141 14.90 -7.12 11.05
CA TYR A 141 14.95 -8.16 12.05
C TYR A 141 13.57 -8.83 12.19
N LYS A 142 12.54 -8.01 12.47
CA LYS A 142 11.17 -8.48 12.59
C LYS A 142 10.69 -9.20 11.34
N ALA A 143 10.98 -8.63 10.17
CA ALA A 143 10.55 -9.21 8.91
C ALA A 143 11.14 -10.62 8.64
N ILE A 144 12.35 -10.89 9.13
CA ILE A 144 13.03 -12.17 8.84
C ILE A 144 12.84 -13.20 9.96
N PHE A 145 12.69 -12.77 11.21
CA PHE A 145 12.73 -13.66 12.37
C PHE A 145 11.42 -13.76 13.14
N ASP A 146 10.56 -12.73 13.09
CA ASP A 146 9.31 -12.72 13.86
C ASP A 146 8.14 -13.25 13.02
N ILE A 147 8.28 -13.32 11.69
CA ILE A 147 7.22 -13.83 10.82
C ILE A 147 7.65 -15.15 10.20
N ASP A 148 6.93 -16.19 10.54
CA ASP A 148 6.96 -17.44 9.79
C ASP A 148 5.91 -17.36 8.66
N THR A 149 6.35 -16.99 7.48
CA THR A 149 5.54 -17.11 6.28
C THR A 149 5.59 -18.56 5.83
N ALA A 150 4.81 -19.42 6.50
CA ALA A 150 4.65 -20.82 6.16
C ALA A 150 4.04 -20.94 4.74
N VAL A 151 4.89 -20.95 3.74
CA VAL A 151 4.52 -21.33 2.39
C VAL A 151 5.38 -22.53 2.01
N SER A 152 4.67 -23.61 1.70
CA SER A 152 5.09 -24.91 1.17
C SER A 152 6.59 -25.08 0.85
N SER A 153 7.12 -26.15 1.38
CA SER A 153 8.48 -26.67 1.32
C SER A 153 9.14 -26.75 -0.07
N THR A 154 8.41 -26.53 -1.14
CA THR A 154 8.91 -26.62 -2.52
C THR A 154 9.64 -25.36 -3.01
N GLU A 155 9.39 -24.19 -2.40
CA GLU A 155 10.06 -22.94 -2.77
C GLU A 155 11.30 -22.58 -1.91
N GLN A 156 11.69 -23.44 -1.00
CA GLN A 156 12.86 -23.23 -0.13
C GLN A 156 14.20 -23.28 -0.87
N ALA A 157 14.24 -23.78 -2.10
CA ALA A 157 15.48 -24.00 -2.83
C ALA A 157 16.15 -22.72 -3.40
N THR A 158 15.42 -21.63 -3.57
CA THR A 158 15.98 -20.37 -4.08
C THR A 158 15.96 -19.30 -2.99
N GLY A 159 17.02 -19.25 -2.18
CA GLY A 159 17.22 -18.20 -1.16
C GLY A 159 17.43 -16.77 -1.70
N SER A 160 16.80 -16.44 -2.85
CA SER A 160 16.94 -15.14 -3.48
C SER A 160 16.18 -14.06 -2.71
N ALA A 161 16.65 -12.80 -2.76
CA ALA A 161 15.97 -11.66 -2.16
C ALA A 161 14.55 -11.50 -2.72
N ALA A 162 14.37 -11.77 -4.02
CA ALA A 162 13.07 -11.70 -4.68
C ALA A 162 12.04 -12.68 -4.12
N ALA A 163 12.44 -13.94 -3.90
CA ALA A 163 11.54 -14.95 -3.31
C ALA A 163 11.08 -14.57 -1.89
N ARG A 164 11.97 -13.99 -1.08
CA ARG A 164 11.61 -13.47 0.25
C ARG A 164 10.64 -12.31 0.16
N MET A 165 10.88 -11.37 -0.76
CA MET A 165 9.99 -10.22 -0.93
C MET A 165 8.60 -10.63 -1.40
N ASN A 166 8.46 -11.65 -2.24
CA ASN A 166 7.16 -12.18 -2.65
C ASN A 166 6.39 -12.82 -1.45
N LYS A 167 7.10 -13.44 -0.50
CA LYS A 167 6.49 -13.93 0.74
C LYS A 167 5.96 -12.79 1.61
N PHE A 168 6.73 -11.70 1.74
CA PHE A 168 6.29 -10.51 2.46
C PHE A 168 5.08 -9.87 1.78
N GLU A 169 5.04 -9.82 0.46
CA GLU A 169 3.91 -9.30 -0.31
C GLU A 169 2.63 -10.10 -0.06
N LYS A 170 2.70 -11.43 -0.03
CA LYS A 170 1.56 -12.29 0.34
C LYS A 170 1.06 -12.00 1.77
N PHE A 171 1.98 -11.81 2.72
CA PHE A 171 1.61 -11.43 4.09
C PHE A 171 0.92 -10.07 4.12
N VAL A 172 1.48 -9.06 3.41
CA VAL A 172 0.89 -7.73 3.30
C VAL A 172 -0.50 -7.79 2.68
N ALA A 173 -0.71 -8.60 1.63
CA ALA A 173 -2.01 -8.77 1.00
C ALA A 173 -3.07 -9.27 1.99
N VAL A 174 -2.78 -10.33 2.75
CA VAL A 174 -3.72 -10.86 3.76
C VAL A 174 -4.04 -9.84 4.86
N GLN A 175 -3.03 -9.10 5.33
CA GLN A 175 -3.26 -8.04 6.34
C GLN A 175 -4.05 -6.87 5.75
N SER A 176 -3.84 -6.57 4.46
CA SER A 176 -4.57 -5.53 3.74
C SER A 176 -6.06 -5.85 3.62
N ASP A 177 -6.40 -7.09 3.26
CA ASP A 177 -7.80 -7.55 3.18
C ASP A 177 -8.51 -7.43 4.53
N SER A 178 -7.81 -7.78 5.61
CA SER A 178 -8.35 -7.69 6.97
C SER A 178 -8.56 -6.24 7.41
N ALA A 179 -7.60 -5.34 7.14
CA ALA A 179 -7.72 -3.92 7.47
C ALA A 179 -8.82 -3.25 6.64
N LEU A 180 -8.91 -3.60 5.34
CA LEU A 180 -9.91 -3.07 4.43
C LEU A 180 -11.33 -3.46 4.87
N ARG A 181 -11.53 -4.71 5.29
CA ARG A 181 -12.80 -5.20 5.84
C ARG A 181 -13.20 -4.46 7.12
N GLU A 182 -12.25 -4.21 8.01
CA GLU A 182 -12.49 -3.47 9.26
C GLU A 182 -12.90 -2.02 8.97
N VAL A 183 -12.16 -1.33 8.08
CA VAL A 183 -12.45 0.07 7.73
C VAL A 183 -13.76 0.19 6.95
N ALA A 184 -14.02 -0.71 6.00
CA ALA A 184 -15.28 -0.72 5.25
C ALA A 184 -16.51 -0.85 6.15
N GLY A 185 -16.43 -1.68 7.21
CA GLY A 185 -17.51 -1.82 8.20
C GLY A 185 -17.74 -0.60 9.09
N MET A 186 -16.85 0.39 9.10
CA MET A 186 -17.00 1.61 9.90
C MET A 186 -17.78 2.71 9.17
N TYR A 187 -17.83 2.68 7.84
CA TYR A 187 -18.43 3.72 7.00
C TYR A 187 -19.53 3.14 6.10
N ALA A 188 -20.58 3.92 5.86
CA ALA A 188 -21.59 3.57 4.86
C ALA A 188 -21.01 3.76 3.44
N TYR A 189 -21.52 3.00 2.47
CA TYR A 189 -21.15 3.17 1.06
C TYR A 189 -21.57 4.55 0.54
N ASP A 190 -22.84 4.92 0.76
CA ASP A 190 -23.45 6.22 0.50
C ASP A 190 -24.27 6.63 1.73
N GLY A 191 -24.46 7.92 1.95
CA GLY A 191 -25.26 8.50 3.04
C GLY A 191 -26.33 9.39 2.48
N ASP A 192 -27.45 9.50 3.22
CA ASP A 192 -28.53 10.43 2.91
C ASP A 192 -28.25 11.81 3.58
N ASP A 193 -27.23 11.92 4.46
CA ASP A 193 -26.82 13.15 5.17
C ASP A 193 -25.53 13.71 4.57
N ASP A 194 -25.56 14.98 4.15
CA ASP A 194 -24.40 15.71 3.59
C ASP A 194 -23.22 15.87 4.57
N ASN A 195 -23.42 15.57 5.86
CA ASN A 195 -22.40 15.68 6.92
C ASN A 195 -21.76 14.33 7.31
N GLU A 196 -22.23 13.20 6.81
CA GLU A 196 -21.65 11.89 7.13
C GLU A 196 -20.60 11.51 6.08
N VAL A 197 -19.35 11.23 6.55
CA VAL A 197 -18.27 10.76 5.67
C VAL A 197 -18.62 9.36 5.16
N THR A 198 -18.70 9.20 3.84
CA THR A 198 -19.05 7.95 3.18
C THR A 198 -17.86 7.37 2.42
N LEU A 199 -17.89 6.05 2.18
CA LEU A 199 -16.86 5.39 1.36
C LEU A 199 -16.80 5.95 -0.06
N ARG A 200 -17.94 6.38 -0.60
CA ARG A 200 -18.07 6.92 -1.96
C ARG A 200 -17.36 8.25 -2.13
N ASP A 201 -17.35 9.10 -1.12
CA ASP A 201 -16.70 10.42 -1.17
C ASP A 201 -15.17 10.30 -1.22
N GLY A 202 -14.64 9.08 -0.95
CA GLY A 202 -13.22 8.78 -1.08
C GLY A 202 -12.31 9.67 -0.26
N SER A 203 -12.82 10.18 0.89
CA SER A 203 -12.18 11.22 1.66
C SER A 203 -10.78 10.83 2.10
N ASP A 204 -9.89 11.81 2.20
CA ASP A 204 -8.53 11.62 2.74
C ASP A 204 -8.57 11.06 4.16
N GLU A 205 -9.66 11.29 4.91
CA GLU A 205 -9.88 10.74 6.24
C GLU A 205 -9.92 9.22 6.23
N ILE A 206 -10.68 8.62 5.30
CA ILE A 206 -10.80 7.16 5.17
C ILE A 206 -9.44 6.55 4.78
N ASN A 207 -8.75 7.18 3.82
CA ASN A 207 -7.42 6.73 3.40
C ASN A 207 -6.40 6.81 4.54
N GLN A 208 -6.45 7.86 5.36
CA GLN A 208 -5.61 7.99 6.55
C GLN A 208 -5.96 6.95 7.62
N LYS A 209 -7.23 6.68 7.84
CA LYS A 209 -7.70 5.64 8.76
C LYS A 209 -7.25 4.26 8.32
N LEU A 210 -7.39 3.96 7.02
CA LEU A 210 -6.93 2.72 6.41
C LEU A 210 -5.41 2.56 6.56
N LYS A 211 -4.64 3.61 6.25
CA LYS A 211 -3.19 3.62 6.44
C LYS A 211 -2.80 3.39 7.91
N ALA A 212 -3.49 4.02 8.86
CA ALA A 212 -3.24 3.83 10.29
C ALA A 212 -3.49 2.38 10.73
N LYS A 213 -4.60 1.78 10.29
CA LYS A 213 -4.94 0.38 10.58
C LYS A 213 -3.96 -0.59 9.93
N LEU A 214 -3.54 -0.31 8.71
CA LEU A 214 -2.50 -1.10 8.05
C LEU A 214 -1.18 -1.04 8.80
N ASN A 215 -0.74 0.15 9.23
CA ASN A 215 0.50 0.31 9.98
C ASN A 215 0.45 -0.41 11.34
N GLU A 216 -0.69 -0.39 12.05
CA GLU A 216 -0.89 -1.15 13.28
C GLU A 216 -0.64 -2.65 13.06
N ARG A 217 -1.21 -3.23 11.99
CA ARG A 217 -1.07 -4.65 11.66
C ARG A 217 0.30 -5.02 11.11
N LEU A 218 0.88 -4.15 10.26
CA LEU A 218 2.17 -4.39 9.62
C LEU A 218 3.36 -4.15 10.54
N ALA A 219 3.18 -3.41 11.65
CA ALA A 219 4.24 -3.11 12.60
C ALA A 219 4.84 -4.35 13.25
N MET A 220 4.02 -5.39 13.48
CA MET A 220 4.51 -6.68 14.02
C MET A 220 5.50 -7.34 13.07
N ALA A 221 5.34 -7.10 11.77
CA ALA A 221 6.14 -7.62 10.69
C ALA A 221 7.33 -6.73 10.32
N GLY A 222 7.54 -5.63 11.03
CA GLY A 222 8.57 -4.67 10.68
C GLY A 222 8.35 -3.97 9.33
N MET A 223 7.10 -3.93 8.85
CA MET A 223 6.70 -3.31 7.59
C MET A 223 5.94 -2.02 7.85
N GLU A 224 5.95 -1.12 6.87
CA GLU A 224 5.27 0.18 6.92
C GLU A 224 4.47 0.41 5.65
N ALA A 225 3.20 0.80 5.82
CA ALA A 225 2.36 1.35 4.76
C ALA A 225 2.73 2.82 4.55
N VAL A 226 3.30 3.14 3.40
CA VAL A 226 3.67 4.50 3.01
C VAL A 226 2.43 5.26 2.55
N GLU A 227 1.61 4.62 1.72
CA GLU A 227 0.37 5.15 1.18
C GLU A 227 -0.64 4.02 1.01
N ALA A 228 -1.89 4.28 1.33
CA ALA A 228 -3.01 3.36 1.12
C ALA A 228 -4.20 4.14 0.59
N ARG A 229 -4.77 3.67 -0.53
CA ARG A 229 -5.95 4.29 -1.17
C ARG A 229 -6.90 3.23 -1.66
N ILE A 230 -8.19 3.50 -1.52
CA ILE A 230 -9.24 2.72 -2.15
C ILE A 230 -9.20 3.01 -3.65
N ASN A 231 -9.06 1.99 -4.48
CA ASN A 231 -9.00 2.10 -5.95
C ASN A 231 -10.23 1.51 -6.65
N TYR A 232 -10.99 0.69 -5.94
CA TYR A 232 -12.22 0.10 -6.45
C TYR A 232 -13.29 0.11 -5.38
N LEU A 233 -14.48 0.58 -5.74
CA LEU A 233 -15.63 0.61 -4.86
C LEU A 233 -16.92 0.47 -5.69
N ALA A 234 -17.69 -0.56 -5.43
CA ALA A 234 -18.97 -0.81 -6.08
C ALA A 234 -19.89 -1.64 -5.18
N TYR A 235 -21.18 -1.55 -5.37
CA TYR A 235 -22.08 -2.54 -4.79
C TYR A 235 -21.83 -3.92 -5.34
N ALA A 236 -21.99 -4.94 -4.51
CA ALA A 236 -21.94 -6.31 -4.98
C ALA A 236 -23.01 -6.56 -6.06
N PRO A 237 -22.72 -7.39 -7.08
CA PRO A 237 -23.63 -7.60 -8.22
C PRO A 237 -25.05 -7.99 -7.83
N GLU A 238 -25.21 -8.67 -6.69
CA GLU A 238 -26.50 -9.18 -6.22
C GLU A 238 -27.48 -8.06 -5.84
N ILE A 239 -26.96 -6.91 -5.36
CA ILE A 239 -27.79 -5.79 -4.88
C ILE A 239 -27.65 -4.53 -5.75
N ALA A 240 -26.71 -4.49 -6.69
CA ALA A 240 -26.41 -3.31 -7.50
C ALA A 240 -27.66 -2.73 -8.19
N ALA A 241 -28.49 -3.57 -8.80
CA ALA A 241 -29.71 -3.14 -9.47
C ALA A 241 -30.75 -2.56 -8.50
N VAL A 242 -30.87 -3.10 -7.29
CA VAL A 242 -31.81 -2.62 -6.26
C VAL A 242 -31.33 -1.28 -5.73
N MET A 243 -30.04 -1.15 -5.44
CA MET A 243 -29.43 0.09 -4.94
C MET A 243 -29.48 1.21 -5.97
N LEU A 244 -29.28 0.90 -7.26
CA LEU A 244 -29.45 1.88 -8.32
C LEU A 244 -30.89 2.43 -8.35
N ARG A 245 -31.92 1.58 -8.21
CA ARG A 245 -33.31 2.02 -8.14
C ARG A 245 -33.57 2.90 -6.91
N ARG A 246 -33.00 2.54 -5.75
CA ARG A 246 -33.09 3.36 -4.54
C ARG A 246 -32.49 4.75 -4.76
N GLN A 247 -31.27 4.81 -5.33
CA GLN A 247 -30.60 6.07 -5.65
C GLN A 247 -31.40 6.92 -6.64
N GLN A 248 -31.98 6.29 -7.69
CA GLN A 248 -32.85 6.98 -8.65
C GLN A 248 -34.09 7.56 -7.95
N ALA A 249 -34.74 6.79 -7.09
CA ALA A 249 -35.90 7.27 -6.34
C ALA A 249 -35.55 8.43 -5.40
N ALA A 250 -34.45 8.32 -4.66
CA ALA A 250 -33.97 9.39 -3.79
C ALA A 250 -33.62 10.66 -4.60
N ALA A 251 -32.95 10.51 -5.73
CA ALA A 251 -32.63 11.63 -6.62
C ALA A 251 -33.88 12.33 -7.18
N ILE A 252 -34.91 11.57 -7.55
CA ILE A 252 -36.20 12.14 -8.03
C ILE A 252 -36.89 12.93 -6.89
N ILE A 253 -36.90 12.38 -5.66
CA ILE A 253 -37.50 13.06 -4.51
C ILE A 253 -36.74 14.37 -4.23
N ALA A 254 -35.41 14.32 -4.12
CA ALA A 254 -34.58 15.49 -3.88
C ALA A 254 -34.73 16.56 -5.00
N ALA A 255 -34.81 16.14 -6.26
CA ALA A 255 -35.06 17.05 -7.36
C ALA A 255 -36.43 17.73 -7.24
N ARG A 256 -37.48 16.99 -6.91
CA ARG A 256 -38.84 17.54 -6.70
C ARG A 256 -38.88 18.51 -5.52
N GLU A 257 -38.23 18.19 -4.43
CA GLU A 257 -38.12 19.08 -3.26
C GLU A 257 -37.50 20.42 -3.66
N LYS A 258 -36.39 20.41 -4.43
CA LYS A 258 -35.74 21.62 -4.95
C LYS A 258 -36.63 22.41 -5.91
N ILE A 259 -37.41 21.72 -6.74
CA ILE A 259 -38.41 22.37 -7.62
C ILE A 259 -39.48 23.07 -6.79
N VAL A 260 -40.04 22.44 -5.77
CA VAL A 260 -41.04 23.03 -4.90
C VAL A 260 -40.49 24.22 -4.11
N GLU A 261 -39.29 24.08 -3.51
CA GLU A 261 -38.59 25.17 -2.82
C GLU A 261 -38.37 26.39 -3.73
N GLY A 262 -37.89 26.12 -4.94
CA GLY A 262 -37.70 27.17 -5.98
C GLY A 262 -39.03 27.80 -6.40
N ALA A 263 -40.07 27.01 -6.61
CA ALA A 263 -41.41 27.50 -6.98
C ALA A 263 -42.00 28.41 -5.89
N VAL A 264 -41.94 27.99 -4.62
CA VAL A 264 -42.42 28.78 -3.48
C VAL A 264 -41.64 30.11 -3.39
N SER A 265 -40.31 30.07 -3.56
CA SER A 265 -39.46 31.30 -3.57
C SER A 265 -39.85 32.25 -4.71
N MET A 266 -40.05 31.72 -5.93
CA MET A 266 -40.47 32.52 -7.09
C MET A 266 -41.86 33.13 -6.91
N VAL A 267 -42.83 32.37 -6.38
CA VAL A 267 -44.19 32.85 -6.09
C VAL A 267 -44.14 33.97 -5.05
N LYS A 268 -43.39 33.79 -3.96
CA LYS A 268 -43.19 34.81 -2.95
C LYS A 268 -42.60 36.09 -3.56
N MET A 269 -41.54 35.98 -4.32
CA MET A 269 -40.90 37.13 -5.01
C MET A 269 -41.82 37.84 -5.99
N ALA A 270 -42.69 37.09 -6.69
CA ALA A 270 -43.69 37.64 -7.60
C ALA A 270 -44.76 38.48 -6.84
N LEU A 271 -45.25 37.96 -5.72
CA LEU A 271 -46.23 38.65 -4.87
C LEU A 271 -45.63 39.90 -4.25
N ASP A 272 -44.43 39.85 -3.69
CA ASP A 272 -43.73 40.96 -3.09
C ASP A 272 -43.54 42.10 -4.11
N LYS A 273 -43.10 41.76 -5.35
CA LYS A 273 -42.95 42.78 -6.43
C LYS A 273 -44.25 43.37 -6.91
N LEU A 274 -45.35 42.62 -6.92
CA LEU A 274 -46.66 43.15 -7.30
C LEU A 274 -47.21 44.11 -6.22
N GLU A 275 -46.93 43.86 -4.94
CA GLU A 275 -47.28 44.76 -3.83
C GLU A 275 -46.43 46.02 -3.82
N GLU A 276 -45.10 45.89 -3.93
CA GLU A 276 -44.21 47.03 -3.98
C GLU A 276 -44.46 47.96 -5.18
N GLY A 277 -44.77 47.40 -6.35
CA GLY A 277 -45.04 48.15 -7.57
C GLY A 277 -46.44 48.78 -7.63
N GLN A 278 -47.30 48.57 -6.68
CA GLN A 278 -48.73 48.98 -6.66
C GLN A 278 -49.45 48.68 -7.99
N VAL A 279 -49.04 47.61 -8.69
CA VAL A 279 -49.55 47.28 -10.02
C VAL A 279 -51.02 46.79 -9.94
N VAL A 280 -51.37 46.09 -8.87
CA VAL A 280 -52.73 45.57 -8.65
C VAL A 280 -53.03 45.41 -7.15
N LEU A 281 -54.17 45.96 -6.68
CA LEU A 281 -54.67 45.67 -5.33
C LEU A 281 -55.38 44.31 -5.36
N LEU A 282 -54.72 43.27 -4.90
CA LEU A 282 -55.24 41.89 -4.85
C LEU A 282 -55.90 41.66 -3.50
N SER A 283 -57.14 41.13 -3.53
CA SER A 283 -57.77 40.59 -2.29
C SER A 283 -57.08 39.29 -1.89
N GLU A 284 -57.12 38.92 -0.61
CA GLU A 284 -56.48 37.69 -0.09
C GLU A 284 -56.95 36.42 -0.83
N GLU A 285 -58.23 36.34 -1.23
CA GLU A 285 -58.78 35.22 -2.02
C GLU A 285 -58.13 35.14 -3.43
N LYS A 286 -57.89 36.28 -4.07
CA LYS A 286 -57.25 36.37 -5.38
C LYS A 286 -55.77 36.02 -5.28
N LYS A 287 -55.08 36.44 -4.20
CA LYS A 287 -53.68 36.03 -3.93
C LYS A 287 -53.58 34.50 -3.78
N ALA A 288 -54.45 33.88 -2.97
CA ALA A 288 -54.48 32.45 -2.76
C ALA A 288 -54.72 31.66 -4.06
N SER A 289 -55.67 32.13 -4.91
CA SER A 289 -55.93 31.53 -6.21
C SER A 289 -54.72 31.65 -7.14
N MET A 290 -54.03 32.83 -7.17
CA MET A 290 -52.87 33.05 -7.98
C MET A 290 -51.67 32.20 -7.53
N VAL A 291 -51.43 32.05 -6.22
CA VAL A 291 -50.42 31.18 -5.65
C VAL A 291 -50.68 29.74 -6.06
N SER A 292 -51.91 29.23 -5.93
CA SER A 292 -52.26 27.88 -6.35
C SER A 292 -52.01 27.64 -7.82
N ASN A 293 -52.42 28.55 -8.69
CA ASN A 293 -52.19 28.43 -10.14
C ASN A 293 -50.71 28.49 -10.53
N LEU A 294 -49.95 29.40 -9.92
CA LEU A 294 -48.52 29.50 -10.16
C LEU A 294 -47.77 28.26 -9.71
N LEU A 295 -48.08 27.72 -8.53
CA LEU A 295 -47.44 26.49 -8.02
C LEU A 295 -47.77 25.29 -8.92
N VAL A 296 -48.98 25.16 -9.43
CA VAL A 296 -49.35 24.09 -10.37
C VAL A 296 -48.51 24.20 -11.65
N VAL A 297 -48.35 25.39 -12.18
CA VAL A 297 -47.54 25.63 -13.40
C VAL A 297 -46.05 25.41 -13.15
N LEU A 298 -45.52 25.88 -12.01
CA LEU A 298 -44.08 25.80 -11.71
C LEU A 298 -43.62 24.43 -11.22
N CYS A 299 -44.51 23.66 -10.59
CA CYS A 299 -44.23 22.30 -10.09
C CYS A 299 -44.67 21.19 -11.04
N GLY A 300 -45.36 21.51 -12.13
CA GLY A 300 -45.81 20.54 -13.13
C GLY A 300 -44.69 20.04 -14.00
N ASP A 301 -44.65 18.74 -14.32
CA ASP A 301 -43.67 18.13 -15.21
C ASP A 301 -43.97 18.43 -16.71
N GLU A 302 -45.21 18.82 -17.06
CA GLU A 302 -45.62 19.15 -18.42
C GLU A 302 -45.75 20.67 -18.60
N PRO A 303 -45.40 21.23 -19.78
CA PRO A 303 -45.60 22.64 -20.06
C PRO A 303 -47.11 22.98 -20.00
N ALA A 304 -47.44 23.98 -19.16
CA ALA A 304 -48.81 24.44 -19.05
C ALA A 304 -49.34 24.98 -20.39
N GLN A 305 -50.47 24.42 -20.86
CA GLN A 305 -51.15 24.96 -22.03
C GLN A 305 -52.16 26.03 -21.55
N PRO A 306 -51.99 27.30 -21.93
CA PRO A 306 -52.90 28.33 -21.54
C PRO A 306 -54.28 28.12 -22.20
N VAL A 307 -55.29 27.83 -21.43
CA VAL A 307 -56.68 27.85 -21.89
C VAL A 307 -57.19 29.29 -21.76
N VAL A 308 -57.20 29.99 -22.84
CA VAL A 308 -57.82 31.32 -22.91
C VAL A 308 -59.33 31.17 -23.01
N ASN A 309 -60.01 31.43 -21.90
CA ASN A 309 -61.47 31.43 -21.89
C ASN A 309 -61.91 32.78 -22.49
N SER A 310 -62.25 32.81 -23.76
CA SER A 310 -62.78 34.01 -24.45
C SER A 310 -64.30 34.13 -24.30
N GLY A 311 -64.82 33.68 -23.17
CA GLY A 311 -66.23 33.82 -22.84
C GLY A 311 -66.59 35.29 -22.58
N GLY A 312 -67.18 35.87 -23.60
CA GLY A 312 -67.86 37.11 -23.48
C GLY A 312 -69.14 37.02 -22.68
N ASN A 313 -69.50 38.14 -22.16
CA ASN A 313 -70.68 38.68 -21.49
C ASN A 313 -70.69 38.52 -19.97
#